data_70778ac32b209e0093af58688cfef20e
#
_entry.id   70778ac32b209e0093af58688cfef20e
#
_cell.length_a   1.000
_cell.length_b   1.000
_cell.length_c   1.000
_cell.angle_alpha   90.00
_cell.angle_beta   90.00
_cell.angle_gamma   90.00
#
_symmetry.space_group_name_H-M   'P 1'
#
loop_
_entity.id
_entity.type
_entity.pdbx_description
1 polymer ?
#
loop_
_entity_poly.entity_id
_entity_poly.type
_entity_poly.pdbx_seq_one_letter_code
_entity_poly.pdbx_strand_id
1 'polypeptide(L)'
;NRVARFRELVPYKQSIMDGTGIPAEAVEIVSAKSVYPIMSPEGWEGRSAVAPVKGMNGLTVTIAECPPGNHPGLHSHSHTVENFFCLNGKFRVSWGEDGENSVELDPMDFVSVPAGVYRDFHNISDETARLLVMIQNVEGDTKDEVIFHPHVGQEILEKFGEETLIAMDKVGFRFADRLQAAE
;
A
#
# COMPACT_ATOMS: atom_id res chain seq x y z
N ASN A 1 -14.71 -14.66 -12.98
CA ASN A 1 -13.42 -14.77 -13.65
C ASN A 1 -12.40 -15.46 -12.74
N ARG A 2 -11.50 -16.24 -13.32
CA ARG A 2 -10.44 -16.97 -12.58
C ARG A 2 -9.05 -16.69 -13.15
N VAL A 3 -8.95 -15.76 -14.09
CA VAL A 3 -7.70 -15.39 -14.75
C VAL A 3 -7.56 -13.87 -14.71
N ALA A 4 -6.40 -13.39 -14.25
CA ALA A 4 -5.95 -12.03 -14.38
C ALA A 4 -4.74 -11.99 -15.32
N ARG A 5 -4.74 -11.06 -16.26
CA ARG A 5 -3.59 -10.83 -17.15
C ARG A 5 -3.05 -9.44 -16.87
N PHE A 6 -1.77 -9.32 -16.53
CA PHE A 6 -1.16 -8.06 -16.12
C PHE A 6 -1.47 -6.91 -17.08
N ARG A 7 -1.41 -7.16 -18.39
CA ARG A 7 -1.71 -6.14 -19.44
C ARG A 7 -3.17 -5.64 -19.44
N GLU A 8 -4.07 -6.32 -18.72
CA GLU A 8 -5.51 -6.02 -18.65
C GLU A 8 -5.90 -5.44 -17.27
N LEU A 9 -4.94 -5.40 -16.33
CA LEU A 9 -5.18 -4.85 -15.01
C LEU A 9 -5.20 -3.32 -15.04
N VAL A 10 -6.09 -2.75 -14.23
CA VAL A 10 -6.20 -1.30 -14.04
C VAL A 10 -5.67 -0.96 -12.65
N PRO A 11 -4.72 0.00 -12.52
CA PRO A 11 -4.26 0.43 -11.21
C PRO A 11 -5.38 1.14 -10.45
N TYR A 12 -5.50 0.90 -9.14
CA TYR A 12 -6.60 1.45 -8.33
C TYR A 12 -6.51 2.97 -8.12
N LYS A 13 -5.34 3.59 -8.28
CA LYS A 13 -5.15 5.03 -8.04
C LYS A 13 -6.12 5.92 -8.81
N GLN A 14 -6.41 5.55 -10.06
CA GLN A 14 -7.34 6.32 -10.88
C GLN A 14 -8.69 6.53 -10.17
N SER A 15 -9.23 5.47 -9.57
CA SER A 15 -10.53 5.52 -8.88
C SER A 15 -10.51 6.31 -7.56
N ILE A 16 -9.32 6.45 -6.94
CA ILE A 16 -9.18 7.25 -5.71
C ILE A 16 -9.04 8.73 -6.02
N MET A 17 -8.37 9.07 -7.12
CA MET A 17 -8.05 10.47 -7.45
C MET A 17 -9.19 11.18 -8.18
N ASP A 18 -10.04 10.45 -8.89
CA ASP A 18 -11.13 11.04 -9.69
C ASP A 18 -12.08 11.85 -8.80
N GLY A 19 -12.10 13.18 -9.03
CA GLY A 19 -12.99 14.11 -8.36
C GLY A 19 -12.64 14.49 -6.92
N THR A 20 -11.51 14.02 -6.37
CA THR A 20 -11.12 14.30 -4.97
C THR A 20 -10.32 15.60 -4.80
N GLY A 21 -9.68 16.08 -5.87
CA GLY A 21 -8.76 17.23 -5.81
C GLY A 21 -7.42 16.93 -5.16
N ILE A 22 -7.13 15.67 -4.80
CA ILE A 22 -5.85 15.27 -4.20
C ILE A 22 -4.77 15.26 -5.28
N PRO A 23 -3.62 15.96 -5.09
CA PRO A 23 -2.51 15.90 -6.02
C PRO A 23 -1.95 14.49 -6.18
N ALA A 24 -1.59 14.10 -7.42
CA ALA A 24 -1.02 12.78 -7.69
C ALA A 24 0.25 12.52 -6.87
N GLU A 25 1.07 13.53 -6.73
CA GLU A 25 2.32 13.51 -5.97
C GLU A 25 2.09 13.23 -4.47
N ALA A 26 0.99 13.72 -3.89
CA ALA A 26 0.63 13.42 -2.51
C ALA A 26 0.26 11.94 -2.35
N VAL A 27 -0.43 11.35 -3.32
CA VAL A 27 -0.76 9.91 -3.31
C VAL A 27 0.51 9.06 -3.49
N GLU A 28 1.53 9.56 -4.18
CA GLU A 28 2.81 8.85 -4.35
C GLU A 28 3.64 8.76 -3.06
N ILE A 29 3.40 9.62 -2.08
CA ILE A 29 4.01 9.51 -0.74
C ILE A 29 3.43 8.35 0.07
N VAL A 30 2.18 7.98 -0.17
CA VAL A 30 1.45 6.96 0.60
C VAL A 30 1.22 5.65 -0.15
N SER A 31 1.76 5.50 -1.35
CA SER A 31 1.61 4.26 -2.12
C SER A 31 2.67 4.09 -3.19
N ALA A 32 2.92 2.86 -3.63
CA ALA A 32 3.65 2.59 -4.85
C ALA A 32 3.10 3.42 -6.03
N LYS A 33 3.93 3.74 -7.02
CA LYS A 33 3.53 4.51 -8.21
C LYS A 33 2.28 3.93 -8.87
N SER A 34 2.24 2.61 -9.00
CA SER A 34 1.06 1.88 -9.49
C SER A 34 0.83 0.63 -8.65
N VAL A 35 -0.42 0.36 -8.30
CA VAL A 35 -0.81 -0.89 -7.64
C VAL A 35 -1.93 -1.52 -8.44
N TYR A 36 -1.70 -2.74 -8.89
CA TYR A 36 -2.59 -3.51 -9.76
C TYR A 36 -3.24 -4.64 -8.96
N PRO A 37 -4.50 -4.51 -8.52
CA PRO A 37 -5.22 -5.58 -7.85
C PRO A 37 -5.43 -6.77 -8.78
N ILE A 38 -5.04 -7.96 -8.34
CA ILE A 38 -5.19 -9.23 -9.07
C ILE A 38 -6.39 -10.00 -8.55
N MET A 39 -6.46 -10.16 -7.21
CA MET A 39 -7.48 -10.93 -6.53
C MET A 39 -7.89 -10.26 -5.23
N SER A 40 -9.19 -10.28 -4.94
CA SER A 40 -9.77 -9.88 -3.66
C SER A 40 -10.91 -10.82 -3.27
N PRO A 41 -11.29 -10.87 -1.99
CA PRO A 41 -12.51 -11.57 -1.56
C PRO A 41 -13.75 -11.05 -2.28
N GLU A 42 -14.78 -11.89 -2.36
CA GLU A 42 -16.13 -11.46 -2.75
C GLU A 42 -16.63 -10.42 -1.73
N GLY A 43 -17.23 -9.32 -2.20
CA GLY A 43 -17.74 -8.26 -1.33
C GLY A 43 -16.67 -7.36 -0.68
N TRP A 44 -15.40 -7.44 -1.12
CA TRP A 44 -14.32 -6.57 -0.63
C TRP A 44 -14.61 -5.10 -0.94
N GLU A 45 -14.59 -4.24 0.08
CA GLU A 45 -14.89 -2.80 -0.03
C GLU A 45 -13.64 -1.91 -0.16
N GLY A 46 -12.45 -2.46 0.12
CA GLY A 46 -11.19 -1.73 0.06
C GLY A 46 -10.69 -1.45 -1.35
N ARG A 47 -9.51 -0.84 -1.43
CA ARG A 47 -8.84 -0.44 -2.69
C ARG A 47 -8.69 -1.57 -3.71
N SER A 48 -8.57 -2.81 -3.25
CA SER A 48 -8.49 -4.00 -4.11
C SER A 48 -9.84 -4.50 -4.64
N ALA A 49 -10.97 -3.81 -4.37
CA ALA A 49 -12.30 -4.21 -4.85
C ALA A 49 -12.39 -4.32 -6.38
N VAL A 50 -11.55 -3.56 -7.11
CA VAL A 50 -11.49 -3.59 -8.58
C VAL A 50 -10.79 -4.85 -9.15
N ALA A 51 -10.27 -5.74 -8.29
CA ALA A 51 -9.59 -6.95 -8.73
C ALA A 51 -10.48 -7.84 -9.61
N PRO A 52 -9.99 -8.31 -10.78
CA PRO A 52 -10.79 -9.11 -11.71
C PRO A 52 -11.08 -10.53 -11.21
N VAL A 53 -10.26 -11.06 -10.32
CA VAL A 53 -10.45 -12.39 -9.73
C VAL A 53 -11.07 -12.23 -8.36
N LYS A 54 -12.18 -12.93 -8.11
CA LYS A 54 -12.79 -13.02 -6.80
C LYS A 54 -12.42 -14.34 -6.15
N GLY A 55 -11.76 -14.23 -4.99
CA GLY A 55 -11.28 -15.35 -4.18
C GLY A 55 -12.13 -15.58 -2.94
N MET A 56 -11.65 -16.49 -2.11
CA MET A 56 -12.21 -16.69 -0.76
C MET A 56 -11.78 -15.56 0.17
N ASN A 57 -12.47 -15.42 1.30
CA ASN A 57 -12.13 -14.46 2.34
C ASN A 57 -10.70 -14.68 2.87
N GLY A 58 -10.10 -13.59 3.34
CA GLY A 58 -8.82 -13.61 4.01
C GLY A 58 -7.58 -13.38 3.15
N LEU A 59 -7.72 -13.20 1.82
CA LEU A 59 -6.55 -12.95 0.98
C LEU A 59 -6.84 -11.93 -0.13
N THR A 60 -6.03 -10.86 -0.18
CA THR A 60 -5.91 -10.01 -1.36
C THR A 60 -4.53 -10.17 -1.99
N VAL A 61 -4.47 -10.08 -3.31
CA VAL A 61 -3.21 -10.17 -4.07
C VAL A 61 -3.13 -9.00 -5.04
N THR A 62 -2.02 -8.27 -4.97
CA THR A 62 -1.76 -7.12 -5.86
C THR A 62 -0.33 -7.17 -6.40
N ILE A 63 -0.06 -6.43 -7.48
CA ILE A 63 1.29 -6.09 -7.91
C ILE A 63 1.53 -4.62 -7.61
N ALA A 64 2.53 -4.32 -6.80
CA ALA A 64 3.06 -2.98 -6.62
C ALA A 64 4.19 -2.74 -7.63
N GLU A 65 4.08 -1.66 -8.40
CA GLU A 65 5.08 -1.24 -9.38
C GLU A 65 5.67 0.09 -8.95
N CYS A 66 7.00 0.10 -8.80
CA CYS A 66 7.78 1.22 -8.30
C CYS A 66 8.88 1.58 -9.29
N PRO A 67 8.92 2.80 -9.86
CA PRO A 67 10.10 3.31 -10.53
C PRO A 67 11.27 3.46 -9.52
N PRO A 68 12.51 3.70 -9.99
CA PRO A 68 13.65 3.90 -9.10
C PRO A 68 13.38 4.93 -8.02
N GLY A 69 13.71 4.59 -6.77
CA GLY A 69 13.54 5.47 -5.60
C GLY A 69 12.12 5.60 -5.06
N ASN A 70 11.11 5.03 -5.71
CA ASN A 70 9.73 5.10 -5.22
C ASN A 70 9.50 4.15 -4.04
N HIS A 71 8.78 4.64 -3.04
CA HIS A 71 8.35 3.89 -1.87
C HIS A 71 7.02 4.47 -1.34
N PRO A 72 6.11 3.68 -0.76
CA PRO A 72 5.04 4.21 0.08
C PRO A 72 5.65 4.64 1.41
N GLY A 73 5.11 5.68 2.05
CA GLY A 73 5.60 6.06 3.39
C GLY A 73 5.41 4.95 4.43
N LEU A 74 6.15 5.06 5.54
CA LEU A 74 6.07 4.11 6.64
C LEU A 74 4.63 4.00 7.16
N HIS A 75 4.07 2.79 7.18
CA HIS A 75 2.68 2.53 7.53
C HIS A 75 2.52 1.16 8.21
N SER A 76 1.43 0.99 8.93
CA SER A 76 1.05 -0.29 9.52
C SER A 76 -0.32 -0.74 9.03
N HIS A 77 -0.53 -2.05 9.05
CA HIS A 77 -1.84 -2.68 8.86
C HIS A 77 -2.31 -3.20 10.21
N SER A 78 -3.47 -2.75 10.69
CA SER A 78 -3.93 -3.04 12.05
C SER A 78 -4.21 -4.53 12.30
N HIS A 79 -4.76 -5.22 11.29
CA HIS A 79 -5.31 -6.57 11.44
C HIS A 79 -4.80 -7.57 10.38
N THR A 80 -3.95 -7.14 9.46
CA THR A 80 -3.50 -7.99 8.37
C THR A 80 -1.99 -8.19 8.36
N VAL A 81 -1.58 -9.39 7.94
CA VAL A 81 -0.19 -9.71 7.63
C VAL A 81 0.06 -9.34 6.18
N GLU A 82 1.11 -8.60 5.92
CA GLU A 82 1.51 -8.22 4.57
C GLU A 82 2.78 -8.97 4.16
N ASN A 83 2.70 -9.60 3.00
CA ASN A 83 3.78 -10.43 2.47
C ASN A 83 4.26 -9.84 1.15
N PHE A 84 5.57 -9.73 0.99
CA PHE A 84 6.21 -9.21 -0.20
C PHE A 84 7.06 -10.29 -0.87
N PHE A 85 6.82 -10.51 -2.15
CA PHE A 85 7.62 -11.37 -3.00
C PHE A 85 8.21 -10.53 -4.14
N CYS A 86 9.54 -10.44 -4.21
CA CYS A 86 10.20 -9.65 -5.24
C CYS A 86 10.11 -10.35 -6.59
N LEU A 87 9.47 -9.70 -7.57
CA LEU A 87 9.32 -10.23 -8.93
C LEU A 87 10.50 -9.84 -9.82
N ASN A 88 10.95 -8.59 -9.73
CA ASN A 88 12.14 -8.06 -10.45
C ASN A 88 12.67 -6.81 -9.76
N GLY A 89 13.87 -6.39 -10.15
CA GLY A 89 14.57 -5.26 -9.55
C GLY A 89 15.14 -5.63 -8.19
N LYS A 90 15.25 -4.66 -7.30
CA LYS A 90 15.73 -4.85 -5.93
C LYS A 90 14.97 -3.94 -4.97
N PHE A 91 14.49 -4.51 -3.87
CA PHE A 91 13.77 -3.74 -2.87
C PHE A 91 14.48 -3.78 -1.52
N ARG A 92 14.45 -2.65 -0.80
CA ARG A 92 14.67 -2.63 0.64
C ARG A 92 13.32 -2.58 1.33
N VAL A 93 13.05 -3.56 2.18
CA VAL A 93 11.88 -3.56 3.07
C VAL A 93 12.35 -3.15 4.45
N SER A 94 11.80 -2.06 4.99
CA SER A 94 12.10 -1.54 6.33
C SER A 94 10.92 -1.80 7.27
N TRP A 95 11.20 -1.99 8.57
CA TRP A 95 10.17 -2.17 9.60
C TRP A 95 10.67 -1.72 10.97
N GLY A 96 9.72 -1.55 11.91
CA GLY A 96 9.94 -1.07 13.27
C GLY A 96 9.24 0.26 13.51
N GLU A 97 9.36 0.80 14.73
CA GLU A 97 8.66 2.04 15.13
C GLU A 97 9.02 3.21 14.21
N ASP A 98 10.29 3.35 13.86
CA ASP A 98 10.81 4.38 12.96
C ASP A 98 11.40 3.80 11.66
N GLY A 99 11.12 2.53 11.33
CA GLY A 99 11.69 1.85 10.17
C GLY A 99 13.18 1.50 10.31
N GLU A 100 13.66 1.33 11.55
CA GLU A 100 15.06 1.15 11.91
C GLU A 100 15.66 -0.19 11.50
N ASN A 101 14.84 -1.20 11.24
CA ASN A 101 15.28 -2.49 10.72
C ASN A 101 15.05 -2.58 9.21
N SER A 102 15.87 -3.33 8.51
CA SER A 102 15.65 -3.54 7.07
C SER A 102 16.27 -4.83 6.53
N VAL A 103 15.74 -5.27 5.39
CA VAL A 103 16.28 -6.36 4.57
C VAL A 103 16.23 -5.94 3.10
N GLU A 104 17.21 -6.35 2.32
CA GLU A 104 17.19 -6.22 0.86
C GLU A 104 16.68 -7.52 0.24
N LEU A 105 15.76 -7.39 -0.73
CA LEU A 105 15.18 -8.50 -1.48
C LEU A 105 15.66 -8.43 -2.93
N ASP A 106 16.30 -9.48 -3.37
CA ASP A 106 16.57 -9.76 -4.78
C ASP A 106 15.36 -10.52 -5.41
N PRO A 107 15.27 -10.63 -6.74
CA PRO A 107 14.21 -11.41 -7.39
C PRO A 107 14.07 -12.81 -6.82
N MET A 108 12.84 -13.24 -6.51
CA MET A 108 12.44 -14.49 -5.87
C MET A 108 12.60 -14.53 -4.35
N ASP A 109 13.09 -13.46 -3.71
CA ASP A 109 13.10 -13.35 -2.25
C ASP A 109 11.72 -12.98 -1.72
N PHE A 110 11.48 -13.37 -0.47
CA PHE A 110 10.20 -13.19 0.22
C PHE A 110 10.40 -12.69 1.64
N VAL A 111 9.54 -11.76 2.08
CA VAL A 111 9.44 -11.33 3.46
C VAL A 111 8.00 -11.21 3.89
N SER A 112 7.71 -11.51 5.15
CA SER A 112 6.40 -11.38 5.78
C SER A 112 6.48 -10.41 6.95
N VAL A 113 5.60 -9.40 6.97
CA VAL A 113 5.52 -8.41 8.06
C VAL A 113 4.20 -8.61 8.81
N PRO A 114 4.25 -8.84 10.13
CA PRO A 114 3.07 -9.03 10.96
C PRO A 114 2.16 -7.81 11.01
N ALA A 115 0.91 -8.02 11.42
CA ALA A 115 -0.03 -6.95 11.75
C ALA A 115 0.53 -6.04 12.85
N GLY A 116 0.16 -4.75 12.82
CA GLY A 116 0.56 -3.75 13.79
C GLY A 116 2.00 -3.23 13.67
N VAL A 117 2.86 -3.89 12.90
CA VAL A 117 4.24 -3.45 12.69
C VAL A 117 4.30 -2.43 11.57
N TYR A 118 4.91 -1.26 11.80
CA TYR A 118 5.20 -0.31 10.73
C TYR A 118 6.17 -0.89 9.72
N ARG A 119 5.90 -0.67 8.41
CA ARG A 119 6.74 -1.11 7.30
C ARG A 119 6.70 -0.13 6.14
N ASP A 120 7.74 -0.19 5.34
CA ASP A 120 7.90 0.47 4.05
C ASP A 120 8.65 -0.47 3.11
N PHE A 121 8.47 -0.31 1.80
CA PHE A 121 9.28 -0.96 0.77
C PHE A 121 9.79 0.07 -0.23
N HIS A 122 11.06 0.04 -0.55
CA HIS A 122 11.74 1.01 -1.38
C HIS A 122 12.42 0.32 -2.56
N ASN A 123 12.08 0.71 -3.79
CA ASN A 123 12.84 0.26 -4.96
C ASN A 123 14.22 0.92 -4.96
N ILE A 124 15.25 0.12 -4.67
CA ILE A 124 16.66 0.56 -4.64
C ILE A 124 17.43 0.17 -5.90
N SER A 125 16.75 -0.35 -6.92
CA SER A 125 17.33 -0.60 -8.25
C SER A 125 17.20 0.61 -9.17
N ASP A 126 17.86 0.56 -10.32
CA ASP A 126 17.84 1.59 -11.36
C ASP A 126 16.77 1.34 -12.44
N GLU A 127 15.94 0.31 -12.26
CA GLU A 127 14.84 -0.06 -13.16
C GLU A 127 13.46 0.03 -12.46
N THR A 128 12.39 -0.01 -13.24
CA THR A 128 11.04 -0.20 -12.67
C THR A 128 10.90 -1.60 -12.11
N ALA A 129 10.75 -1.69 -10.79
CA ALA A 129 10.69 -2.93 -10.04
C ALA A 129 9.26 -3.25 -9.59
N ARG A 130 9.00 -4.54 -9.34
CA ARG A 130 7.68 -5.05 -8.94
C ARG A 130 7.77 -6.02 -7.78
N LEU A 131 6.83 -5.82 -6.85
CA LEU A 131 6.52 -6.77 -5.77
C LEU A 131 5.17 -7.42 -6.02
N LEU A 132 5.07 -8.72 -5.81
CA LEU A 132 3.80 -9.36 -5.53
C LEU A 132 3.50 -9.14 -4.05
N VAL A 133 2.39 -8.46 -3.77
CA VAL A 133 1.94 -8.15 -2.41
C VAL A 133 0.73 -9.01 -2.09
N MET A 134 0.83 -9.77 -1.02
CA MET A 134 -0.24 -10.64 -0.53
C MET A 134 -0.62 -10.21 0.88
N ILE A 135 -1.84 -9.73 1.05
CA ILE A 135 -2.37 -9.30 2.34
C ILE A 135 -3.32 -10.37 2.85
N GLN A 136 -2.98 -10.93 4.01
CA GLN A 136 -3.75 -11.97 4.67
C GLN A 136 -4.52 -11.37 5.84
N ASN A 137 -5.84 -11.52 5.82
CA ASN A 137 -6.72 -11.15 6.90
C ASN A 137 -7.18 -12.41 7.63
N VAL A 138 -6.83 -12.51 8.91
CA VAL A 138 -7.11 -13.70 9.72
C VAL A 138 -8.57 -13.72 10.22
N GLU A 139 -9.21 -12.57 10.34
CA GLU A 139 -10.54 -12.42 10.97
C GLU A 139 -11.70 -12.31 9.96
N GLY A 140 -11.40 -12.32 8.66
CA GLY A 140 -12.42 -12.31 7.61
C GLY A 140 -13.08 -10.95 7.35
N ASP A 141 -12.48 -9.85 7.80
CA ASP A 141 -12.94 -8.49 7.52
C ASP A 141 -12.97 -8.22 6.02
N THR A 142 -13.90 -7.38 5.59
CA THR A 142 -14.09 -7.00 4.18
C THR A 142 -13.23 -5.81 3.75
N LYS A 143 -12.43 -5.26 4.66
CA LYS A 143 -11.54 -4.11 4.42
C LYS A 143 -10.26 -4.25 5.22
N ASP A 144 -9.23 -3.57 4.75
CA ASP A 144 -7.93 -3.45 5.41
C ASP A 144 -7.76 -2.02 5.94
N GLU A 145 -7.34 -1.88 7.20
CA GLU A 145 -7.06 -0.60 7.82
C GLU A 145 -5.57 -0.32 7.77
N VAL A 146 -5.20 0.74 7.07
CA VAL A 146 -3.82 1.19 6.91
C VAL A 146 -3.62 2.50 7.64
N ILE A 147 -2.64 2.54 8.55
CA ILE A 147 -2.31 3.71 9.35
C ILE A 147 -0.89 4.14 9.04
N PHE A 148 -0.73 5.36 8.52
CA PHE A 148 0.57 5.95 8.21
C PHE A 148 1.22 6.55 9.46
N HIS A 149 2.54 6.40 9.54
CA HIS A 149 3.33 6.99 10.60
C HIS A 149 3.19 8.52 10.63
N PRO A 150 3.27 9.20 11.81
CA PRO A 150 3.10 10.66 11.92
C PRO A 150 3.97 11.47 10.96
N HIS A 151 5.24 11.09 10.75
CA HIS A 151 6.13 11.83 9.84
C HIS A 151 5.62 11.85 8.39
N VAL A 152 4.87 10.83 7.94
CA VAL A 152 4.29 10.78 6.60
C VAL A 152 3.18 11.83 6.48
N GLY A 153 2.33 11.95 7.50
CA GLY A 153 1.32 13.00 7.57
C GLY A 153 1.93 14.41 7.61
N GLN A 154 3.02 14.58 8.36
CA GLN A 154 3.76 15.82 8.44
C GLN A 154 4.38 16.19 7.08
N GLU A 155 4.96 15.26 6.35
CA GLU A 155 5.50 15.47 5.00
C GLU A 155 4.43 15.96 4.02
N ILE A 156 3.22 15.37 4.06
CA ILE A 156 2.09 15.79 3.22
C ILE A 156 1.63 17.19 3.60
N LEU A 157 1.52 17.47 4.90
CA LEU A 157 1.14 18.79 5.41
C LEU A 157 2.12 19.87 4.91
N GLU A 158 3.41 19.63 4.99
CA GLU A 158 4.45 20.59 4.58
C GLU A 158 4.49 20.82 3.07
N LYS A 159 4.29 19.77 2.27
CA LYS A 159 4.38 19.85 0.81
C LYS A 159 3.10 20.31 0.13
N PHE A 160 1.94 19.93 0.65
CA PHE A 160 0.65 20.07 -0.03
C PHE A 160 -0.41 20.81 0.79
N GLY A 161 -0.13 21.10 2.05
CA GLY A 161 -1.05 21.81 2.94
C GLY A 161 -2.12 20.95 3.60
N GLU A 162 -2.80 21.55 4.58
CA GLU A 162 -3.79 20.86 5.42
C GLU A 162 -5.03 20.40 4.64
N GLU A 163 -5.46 21.13 3.62
CA GLU A 163 -6.62 20.75 2.80
C GLU A 163 -6.40 19.41 2.09
N THR A 164 -5.18 19.17 1.61
CA THR A 164 -4.80 17.88 0.99
C THR A 164 -4.84 16.75 2.01
N LEU A 165 -4.28 16.98 3.20
CA LEU A 165 -4.28 15.99 4.28
C LEU A 165 -5.71 15.61 4.71
N ILE A 166 -6.61 16.59 4.84
CA ILE A 166 -8.03 16.39 5.13
C ILE A 166 -8.72 15.61 3.99
N ALA A 167 -8.42 15.95 2.74
CA ALA A 167 -8.99 15.24 1.60
C ALA A 167 -8.53 13.78 1.54
N MET A 168 -7.27 13.51 1.86
CA MET A 168 -6.71 12.16 1.94
C MET A 168 -7.36 11.33 3.06
N ASP A 169 -7.59 11.92 4.24
CA ASP A 169 -8.29 11.26 5.33
C ASP A 169 -9.72 10.83 4.95
N LYS A 170 -10.44 11.69 4.21
CA LYS A 170 -11.81 11.39 3.71
C LYS A 170 -11.86 10.20 2.76
N VAL A 171 -10.79 9.91 2.02
CA VAL A 171 -10.72 8.76 1.11
C VAL A 171 -10.00 7.55 1.73
N GLY A 172 -9.74 7.60 3.06
CA GLY A 172 -9.29 6.44 3.83
C GLY A 172 -7.78 6.34 4.07
N PHE A 173 -7.00 7.38 3.78
CA PHE A 173 -5.60 7.45 4.22
C PHE A 173 -5.57 7.96 5.68
N ARG A 174 -5.29 7.08 6.63
CA ARG A 174 -5.26 7.38 8.07
C ARG A 174 -3.84 7.72 8.51
N PHE A 175 -3.70 8.74 9.36
CA PHE A 175 -2.42 9.18 9.91
C PHE A 175 -2.48 9.09 11.44
N ALA A 176 -1.47 8.49 12.07
CA ALA A 176 -1.52 8.10 13.48
C ALA A 176 -1.70 9.27 14.47
N ASP A 177 -1.08 10.41 14.21
CA ASP A 177 -1.18 11.63 15.04
C ASP A 177 -2.58 12.26 15.02
N ARG A 178 -3.31 12.11 13.91
CA ARG A 178 -4.69 12.64 13.78
C ARG A 178 -5.74 11.74 14.43
N LEU A 179 -5.45 10.44 14.59
CA LEU A 179 -6.34 9.53 15.30
C LEU A 179 -6.37 9.85 16.81
N GLN A 180 -5.23 10.28 17.38
CA GLN A 180 -5.12 10.67 18.78
C GLN A 180 -5.80 12.02 19.09
N ALA A 181 -5.96 12.88 18.11
CA ALA A 181 -6.63 14.19 18.28
C ALA A 181 -8.16 14.12 18.17
N ALA A 182 -8.72 12.99 17.78
CA ALA A 182 -10.15 12.78 17.58
C ALA A 182 -10.84 12.05 18.74
N GLU A 183 -10.09 11.62 19.79
CA GLU A 183 -10.57 11.09 21.05
C GLU A 183 -10.66 12.21 22.12
#